data_2b1c0eb7dcd1887a611392e3f2b68407
#
_entry.id   2b1c0eb7dcd1887a611392e3f2b68407
#
_cell.length_a   1.000
_cell.length_b   1.000
_cell.length_c   1.000
_cell.angle_alpha   90.00
_cell.angle_beta   90.00
_cell.angle_gamma   90.00
#
_symmetry.space_group_name_H-M   'P 1'
#
loop_
_entity.id
_entity.type
_entity.pdbx_description
1 polymer ?
#
loop_
_entity_poly.entity_id
_entity_poly.type
_entity_poly.pdbx_seq_one_letter_code
_entity_poly.pdbx_strand_id
1 'polypeptide(L)'
;ACLVGSEMCIRDRDVSMGSMMGMVNGFAIVIYMVLIYLLSKIIIEKNAQSISMVKILGYTNGEISRLYILSTSMVVVLCLLVSLPIETAVMKVLFREMMLSSISGWITLWIDPMIYVQMFAAGIITYGIVALLEFRRVKKVPMDEALKNVE
;
A
#
# COMPACT_ATOMS: atom_id res chain seq x y z
N ALA A 1 -39.66 12.06 -27.10
CA ALA A 1 -39.91 12.06 -25.65
C ALA A 1 -39.19 10.94 -24.89
N CYS A 2 -38.35 10.12 -25.53
CA CYS A 2 -37.64 9.01 -24.89
C CYS A 2 -36.12 9.25 -24.66
N LEU A 3 -35.61 10.43 -24.99
CA LEU A 3 -34.16 10.71 -24.87
C LEU A 3 -33.72 11.12 -23.44
N VAL A 4 -34.60 11.69 -22.65
CA VAL A 4 -34.30 12.16 -21.29
C VAL A 4 -34.17 11.00 -20.29
N GLY A 5 -34.86 9.88 -20.51
CA GLY A 5 -34.79 8.70 -19.65
C GLY A 5 -33.51 7.87 -19.80
N SER A 6 -32.89 7.86 -20.97
CA SER A 6 -31.67 7.10 -21.21
C SER A 6 -30.43 7.77 -20.61
N GLU A 7 -30.35 9.08 -20.67
CA GLU A 7 -29.23 9.84 -20.08
C GLU A 7 -29.26 9.78 -18.54
N MET A 8 -30.47 9.79 -17.95
CA MET A 8 -30.63 9.64 -16.51
C MET A 8 -30.23 8.25 -16.01
N CYS A 9 -30.56 7.19 -16.75
CA CYS A 9 -30.15 5.81 -16.44
C CYS A 9 -28.64 5.58 -16.59
N ILE A 10 -27.99 6.22 -17.58
CA ILE A 10 -26.54 6.14 -17.77
C ILE A 10 -25.83 6.85 -16.63
N ARG A 11 -26.29 8.04 -16.27
CA ARG A 11 -25.71 8.83 -15.17
C ARG A 11 -25.85 8.14 -13.81
N ASP A 12 -27.00 7.53 -13.54
CA ASP A 12 -27.20 6.73 -12.31
C ASP A 12 -26.31 5.49 -12.26
N ARG A 13 -26.07 4.85 -13.39
CA ARG A 13 -25.18 3.69 -13.49
C ARG A 13 -23.72 4.09 -13.29
N ASP A 14 -23.29 5.22 -13.85
CA ASP A 14 -21.92 5.75 -13.66
C ASP A 14 -21.67 6.17 -12.22
N VAL A 15 -22.64 6.81 -11.57
CA VAL A 15 -22.56 7.18 -10.15
C VAL A 15 -22.55 5.95 -9.26
N SER A 16 -23.35 4.93 -9.56
CA SER A 16 -23.40 3.68 -8.80
C SER A 16 -22.11 2.86 -8.97
N MET A 17 -21.58 2.75 -10.19
CA MET A 17 -20.29 2.10 -10.44
C MET A 17 -19.14 2.85 -9.78
N GLY A 18 -19.11 4.18 -9.85
CA GLY A 18 -18.11 5.01 -9.20
C GLY A 18 -18.12 4.85 -7.69
N SER A 19 -19.29 4.76 -7.06
CA SER A 19 -19.41 4.56 -5.63
C SER A 19 -18.96 3.15 -5.19
N MET A 20 -19.27 2.10 -5.96
CA MET A 20 -18.78 0.76 -5.71
C MET A 20 -17.24 0.68 -5.84
N MET A 21 -16.67 1.29 -6.87
CA MET A 21 -15.22 1.37 -7.07
C MET A 21 -14.55 2.14 -5.94
N GLY A 22 -15.18 3.22 -5.45
CA GLY A 22 -14.70 3.98 -4.30
C GLY A 22 -14.67 3.16 -3.01
N MET A 23 -15.70 2.36 -2.76
CA MET A 23 -15.74 1.45 -1.61
C MET A 23 -14.64 0.37 -1.69
N VAL A 24 -14.49 -0.28 -2.85
CA VAL A 24 -13.45 -1.30 -3.05
C VAL A 24 -12.06 -0.72 -2.86
N ASN A 25 -11.82 0.48 -3.40
CA ASN A 25 -10.53 1.17 -3.24
C ASN A 25 -10.26 1.55 -1.78
N GLY A 26 -11.26 2.05 -1.06
CA GLY A 26 -11.16 2.34 0.36
C GLY A 26 -10.83 1.09 1.18
N PHE A 27 -11.48 -0.03 0.89
CA PHE A 27 -11.22 -1.31 1.55
C PHE A 27 -9.81 -1.83 1.26
N ALA A 28 -9.35 -1.71 0.01
CA ALA A 28 -7.99 -2.08 -0.38
C ALA A 28 -6.92 -1.27 0.37
N ILE A 29 -7.12 0.04 0.53
CA ILE A 29 -6.21 0.91 1.30
C ILE A 29 -6.15 0.48 2.77
N VAL A 30 -7.30 0.15 3.37
CA VAL A 30 -7.34 -0.33 4.77
C VAL A 30 -6.58 -1.64 4.92
N ILE A 31 -6.81 -2.62 4.04
CA ILE A 31 -6.07 -3.89 4.06
C ILE A 31 -4.57 -3.65 3.88
N TYR A 32 -4.19 -2.79 2.94
CA TYR A 32 -2.78 -2.43 2.70
C TYR A 32 -2.13 -1.84 3.96
N MET A 33 -2.80 -0.90 4.64
CA MET A 33 -2.32 -0.34 5.91
C MET A 33 -2.13 -1.40 6.99
N VAL A 34 -3.11 -2.30 7.15
CA VAL A 34 -3.05 -3.37 8.14
C VAL A 34 -1.89 -4.32 7.85
N LEU A 35 -1.71 -4.73 6.60
CA LEU A 35 -0.63 -5.63 6.20
C LEU A 35 0.75 -5.02 6.45
N ILE A 36 0.98 -3.77 6.04
CA ILE A 36 2.25 -3.09 6.30
C ILE A 36 2.48 -2.93 7.80
N TYR A 37 1.44 -2.54 8.55
CA TYR A 37 1.54 -2.40 10.00
C TYR A 37 1.92 -3.73 10.69
N LEU A 38 1.30 -4.85 10.29
CA LEU A 38 1.62 -6.18 10.83
C LEU A 38 3.04 -6.60 10.46
N LEU A 39 3.44 -6.39 9.20
CA LEU A 39 4.77 -6.73 8.74
C LEU A 39 5.83 -5.96 9.53
N SER A 40 5.66 -4.65 9.67
CA SER A 40 6.54 -3.80 10.47
C SER A 40 6.60 -4.22 11.93
N LYS A 41 5.44 -4.59 12.50
CA LYS A 41 5.39 -5.12 13.86
C LYS A 41 6.28 -6.34 14.02
N ILE A 42 6.13 -7.32 13.15
CA ILE A 42 6.90 -8.56 13.17
C ILE A 42 8.39 -8.29 12.99
N ILE A 43 8.76 -7.40 12.08
CA ILE A 43 10.15 -7.05 11.82
C ILE A 43 10.78 -6.37 13.04
N ILE A 44 10.09 -5.42 13.67
CA ILE A 44 10.58 -4.73 14.87
C ILE A 44 10.71 -5.71 16.04
N GLU A 45 9.73 -6.57 16.28
CA GLU A 45 9.78 -7.58 17.34
C GLU A 45 10.92 -8.57 17.11
N LYS A 46 11.13 -9.02 15.88
CA LYS A 46 12.23 -9.94 15.54
C LYS A 46 13.61 -9.30 15.69
N ASN A 47 13.72 -8.00 15.48
CA ASN A 47 14.98 -7.26 15.59
C ASN A 47 15.10 -6.48 16.92
N ALA A 48 14.18 -6.67 17.86
CA ALA A 48 14.16 -5.94 19.14
C ALA A 48 15.49 -6.10 19.92
N GLN A 49 16.08 -7.28 19.90
CA GLN A 49 17.35 -7.56 20.54
C GLN A 49 18.50 -6.76 19.91
N SER A 50 18.57 -6.70 18.57
CA SER A 50 19.58 -5.89 17.87
C SER A 50 19.38 -4.40 18.12
N ILE A 51 18.14 -3.93 18.15
CA ILE A 51 17.77 -2.53 18.44
C ILE A 51 18.19 -2.17 19.88
N SER A 52 17.96 -3.05 20.85
CA SER A 52 18.34 -2.85 22.25
C SER A 52 19.86 -2.80 22.42
N MET A 53 20.59 -3.65 21.70
CA MET A 53 22.05 -3.68 21.73
C MET A 53 22.67 -2.38 21.21
N VAL A 54 22.11 -1.82 20.14
CA VAL A 54 22.53 -0.53 19.58
C VAL A 54 22.21 0.64 20.53
N LYS A 55 21.10 0.55 21.29
CA LYS A 55 20.78 1.52 22.35
C LYS A 55 21.79 1.49 23.49
N ILE A 56 22.27 0.32 23.90
CA ILE A 56 23.30 0.17 24.93
C ILE A 56 24.63 0.78 24.48
N LEU A 57 24.93 0.73 23.18
CA LEU A 57 26.11 1.36 22.56
C LEU A 57 26.02 2.90 22.51
N GLY A 58 24.91 3.51 22.99
CA GLY A 58 24.76 4.96 23.11
C GLY A 58 24.10 5.67 21.93
N TYR A 59 23.57 4.93 20.96
CA TYR A 59 22.82 5.53 19.87
C TYR A 59 21.47 6.06 20.34
N THR A 60 21.11 7.24 19.85
CA THR A 60 19.82 7.86 20.18
C THR A 60 18.66 7.16 19.48
N ASN A 61 17.49 7.13 20.13
CA ASN A 61 16.27 6.55 19.57
C ASN A 61 15.91 7.12 18.19
N GLY A 62 16.29 8.37 17.93
CA GLY A 62 16.05 9.03 16.64
C GLY A 62 16.94 8.52 15.53
N GLU A 63 18.20 8.22 15.81
CA GLU A 63 19.15 7.69 14.82
C GLU A 63 18.80 6.28 14.43
N ILE A 64 18.44 5.44 15.39
CA ILE A 64 18.02 4.06 15.15
C ILE A 64 16.75 4.01 14.31
N SER A 65 15.73 4.80 14.69
CA SER A 65 14.48 4.83 13.93
C SER A 65 14.66 5.40 12.52
N ARG A 66 15.54 6.39 12.34
CA ARG A 66 15.84 6.97 11.02
C ARG A 66 16.51 5.95 10.10
N LEU A 67 17.49 5.20 10.57
CA LEU A 67 18.16 4.14 9.81
C LEU A 67 17.15 3.06 9.39
N TYR A 68 16.28 2.66 10.33
CA TYR A 68 15.30 1.61 10.10
C TYR A 68 14.22 2.04 9.09
N ILE A 69 13.66 3.23 9.28
CA ILE A 69 12.64 3.79 8.38
C ILE A 69 13.24 4.05 6.99
N LEU A 70 14.48 4.53 6.90
CA LEU A 70 15.13 4.76 5.61
C LEU A 70 15.31 3.46 4.82
N SER A 71 15.76 2.39 5.50
CA SER A 71 15.91 1.08 4.88
C SER A 71 14.58 0.52 4.39
N THR A 72 13.55 0.54 5.24
CA THR A 72 12.19 0.08 4.87
C THR A 72 11.59 0.94 3.76
N SER A 73 11.81 2.26 3.80
CA SER A 73 11.34 3.20 2.79
C SER A 73 11.91 2.90 1.40
N MET A 74 13.22 2.61 1.31
CA MET A 74 13.84 2.21 0.04
C MET A 74 13.20 0.96 -0.54
N VAL A 75 12.99 -0.05 0.29
CA VAL A 75 12.36 -1.31 -0.15
C VAL A 75 10.93 -1.08 -0.64
N VAL A 76 10.14 -0.30 0.10
CA VAL A 76 8.75 0.01 -0.28
C VAL A 76 8.68 0.77 -1.60
N VAL A 77 9.51 1.77 -1.80
CA VAL A 77 9.55 2.53 -3.06
C VAL A 77 9.95 1.63 -4.24
N LEU A 78 10.96 0.78 -4.08
CA LEU A 78 11.35 -0.20 -5.10
C LEU A 78 10.22 -1.18 -5.41
N CYS A 79 9.55 -1.71 -4.39
CA CYS A 79 8.40 -2.60 -4.57
C CYS A 79 7.25 -1.90 -5.29
N LEU A 80 6.95 -0.64 -4.97
CA LEU A 80 5.92 0.15 -5.67
C LEU A 80 6.28 0.34 -7.14
N LEU A 81 7.53 0.68 -7.46
CA LEU A 81 7.97 0.84 -8.84
C LEU A 81 7.88 -0.46 -9.65
N VAL A 82 8.17 -1.59 -9.04
CA VAL A 82 8.09 -2.91 -9.69
C VAL A 82 6.65 -3.40 -9.80
N SER A 83 5.79 -3.09 -8.81
CA SER A 83 4.39 -3.53 -8.81
C SER A 83 3.55 -2.89 -9.91
N LEU A 84 3.79 -1.61 -10.26
CA LEU A 84 3.03 -0.89 -11.28
C LEU A 84 3.05 -1.57 -12.67
N PRO A 85 4.21 -1.96 -13.24
CA PRO A 85 4.23 -2.65 -14.53
C PRO A 85 3.62 -4.07 -14.44
N ILE A 86 3.80 -4.76 -13.33
CA ILE A 86 3.22 -6.09 -13.10
C ILE A 86 1.70 -5.99 -13.07
N GLU A 87 1.16 -5.04 -12.32
CA GLU A 87 -0.29 -4.79 -12.22
C GLU A 87 -0.90 -4.48 -13.59
N THR A 88 -0.21 -3.65 -14.38
CA THR A 88 -0.63 -3.34 -15.76
C THR A 88 -0.67 -4.58 -16.64
N ALA A 89 0.34 -5.44 -16.54
CA ALA A 89 0.40 -6.68 -17.30
C ALA A 89 -0.74 -7.63 -16.91
N VAL A 90 -0.98 -7.79 -15.61
CA VAL A 90 -2.08 -8.62 -15.07
C VAL A 90 -3.43 -8.08 -15.52
N MET A 91 -3.65 -6.75 -15.43
CA MET A 91 -4.90 -6.14 -15.89
C MET A 91 -5.16 -6.34 -17.37
N LYS A 92 -4.13 -6.22 -18.21
CA LYS A 92 -4.26 -6.47 -19.66
C LYS A 92 -4.63 -7.93 -19.95
N VAL A 93 -4.05 -8.88 -19.24
CA VAL A 93 -4.36 -10.30 -19.40
C VAL A 93 -5.78 -10.60 -18.94
N LEU A 94 -6.17 -10.17 -17.75
CA LEU A 94 -7.50 -10.37 -17.20
C LEU A 94 -8.60 -9.75 -18.09
N PHE A 95 -8.36 -8.54 -18.57
CA PHE A 95 -9.29 -7.84 -19.45
C PHE A 95 -9.46 -8.58 -20.79
N ARG A 96 -8.36 -9.09 -21.36
CA ARG A 96 -8.37 -9.90 -22.56
C ARG A 96 -9.20 -11.16 -22.39
N GLU A 97 -8.96 -11.93 -21.34
CA GLU A 97 -9.69 -13.18 -21.06
C GLU A 97 -11.19 -12.91 -20.80
N MET A 98 -11.50 -11.85 -20.08
CA MET A 98 -12.88 -11.47 -19.79
C MET A 98 -13.64 -11.02 -21.04
N MET A 99 -12.97 -10.32 -21.96
CA MET A 99 -13.56 -9.91 -23.24
C MET A 99 -13.76 -11.08 -24.19
N LEU A 100 -12.81 -12.00 -24.26
CA LEU A 100 -12.92 -13.22 -25.08
C LEU A 100 -14.08 -14.12 -24.65
N SER A 101 -14.39 -14.14 -23.36
CA SER A 101 -15.49 -14.96 -22.80
C SER A 101 -16.87 -14.30 -22.89
N SER A 102 -16.95 -12.96 -22.98
CA SER A 102 -18.22 -12.23 -22.79
C SER A 102 -18.69 -11.46 -24.01
N ILE A 103 -17.82 -11.06 -24.95
CA ILE A 103 -18.15 -10.17 -26.05
C ILE A 103 -17.34 -10.53 -27.30
N SER A 104 -18.02 -10.71 -28.45
CA SER A 104 -17.39 -10.95 -29.76
C SER A 104 -16.83 -9.65 -30.37
N GLY A 105 -16.03 -8.87 -29.64
CA GLY A 105 -15.49 -7.60 -30.13
C GLY A 105 -14.13 -7.26 -29.50
N TRP A 106 -13.26 -6.61 -30.28
CA TRP A 106 -11.97 -6.10 -29.81
C TRP A 106 -12.12 -4.68 -29.28
N ILE A 107 -12.01 -4.50 -27.96
CA ILE A 107 -11.92 -3.20 -27.32
C ILE A 107 -10.53 -3.07 -26.73
N THR A 108 -9.77 -2.07 -27.18
CA THR A 108 -8.43 -1.79 -26.64
C THR A 108 -8.56 -1.12 -25.27
N LEU A 109 -7.95 -1.72 -24.25
CA LEU A 109 -7.85 -1.12 -22.93
C LEU A 109 -6.82 0.03 -22.99
N TRP A 110 -7.31 1.26 -22.98
CA TRP A 110 -6.49 2.44 -22.83
C TRP A 110 -6.50 2.86 -21.36
N ILE A 111 -5.33 2.78 -20.69
CA ILE A 111 -5.18 3.23 -19.30
C ILE A 111 -4.48 4.58 -19.35
N ASP A 112 -5.12 5.61 -18.81
CA ASP A 112 -4.55 6.95 -18.73
C ASP A 112 -3.30 6.92 -17.83
N PRO A 113 -2.14 7.46 -18.29
CA PRO A 113 -0.93 7.53 -17.49
C PRO A 113 -1.10 8.30 -16.18
N MET A 114 -2.10 9.18 -16.07
CA MET A 114 -2.44 9.89 -14.85
C MET A 114 -2.86 8.95 -13.71
N ILE A 115 -3.47 7.80 -14.05
CA ILE A 115 -3.88 6.78 -13.07
C ILE A 115 -2.66 6.20 -12.36
N TYR A 116 -1.57 5.95 -13.07
CA TYR A 116 -0.33 5.44 -12.46
C TYR A 116 0.28 6.42 -11.45
N VAL A 117 0.22 7.71 -11.76
CA VAL A 117 0.69 8.76 -10.84
C VAL A 117 -0.18 8.80 -9.58
N GLN A 118 -1.50 8.69 -9.75
CA GLN A 118 -2.42 8.65 -8.60
C GLN A 118 -2.20 7.40 -7.73
N MET A 119 -2.00 6.24 -8.32
CA MET A 119 -1.73 4.98 -7.61
C MET A 119 -0.41 5.06 -6.84
N PHE A 120 0.63 5.57 -7.48
CA PHE A 120 1.94 5.77 -6.84
C PHE A 120 1.86 6.78 -5.69
N ALA A 121 1.18 7.90 -5.89
CA ALA A 121 0.98 8.91 -4.85
C ALA A 121 0.18 8.34 -3.66
N ALA A 122 -0.90 7.61 -3.92
CA ALA A 122 -1.69 6.96 -2.88
C ALA A 122 -0.86 5.94 -2.09
N GLY A 123 -0.02 5.14 -2.76
CA GLY A 123 0.90 4.20 -2.14
C GLY A 123 1.91 4.88 -1.20
N ILE A 124 2.53 5.97 -1.66
CA ILE A 124 3.49 6.74 -0.86
C ILE A 124 2.82 7.42 0.35
N ILE A 125 1.64 8.01 0.16
CA ILE A 125 0.89 8.67 1.25
C ILE A 125 0.52 7.63 2.32
N THR A 126 0.00 6.49 1.91
CA THR A 126 -0.37 5.40 2.82
C THR A 126 0.86 4.87 3.57
N TYR A 127 1.98 4.67 2.88
CA TYR A 127 3.23 4.28 3.53
C TYR A 127 3.73 5.36 4.50
N GLY A 128 3.61 6.64 4.16
CA GLY A 128 4.00 7.75 5.05
C GLY A 128 3.23 7.72 6.39
N ILE A 129 1.94 7.41 6.35
CA ILE A 129 1.12 7.25 7.57
C ILE A 129 1.64 6.07 8.41
N VAL A 130 1.96 4.94 7.78
CA VAL A 130 2.51 3.77 8.47
C VAL A 130 3.89 4.06 9.04
N ALA A 131 4.77 4.73 8.29
CA ALA A 131 6.10 5.12 8.74
C ALA A 131 6.06 6.02 10.00
N LEU A 132 5.06 6.90 10.09
CA LEU A 132 4.83 7.70 11.30
C LEU A 132 4.42 6.82 12.51
N LEU A 133 3.62 5.80 12.28
CA LEU A 133 3.24 4.84 13.33
C LEU A 133 4.44 3.98 13.76
N GLU A 134 5.27 3.56 12.81
CA GLU A 134 6.52 2.83 13.07
C GLU A 134 7.49 3.65 13.90
N PHE A 135 7.69 4.92 13.54
CA PHE A 135 8.56 5.83 14.29
C PHE A 135 8.16 5.92 15.77
N ARG A 136 6.85 6.03 16.03
CA ARG A 136 6.32 6.05 17.40
C ARG A 136 6.56 4.74 18.14
N ARG A 137 6.55 3.63 17.41
CA ARG A 137 6.69 2.28 17.97
C ARG A 137 8.15 1.95 18.31
N VAL A 138 9.09 2.25 17.41
CA VAL A 138 10.53 2.07 17.64
C VAL A 138 10.97 2.86 18.86
N LYS A 139 10.42 4.05 19.08
CA LYS A 139 10.68 4.88 20.27
C LYS A 139 10.21 4.23 21.58
N LYS A 140 9.18 3.37 21.53
CA LYS A 140 8.59 2.69 22.69
C LYS A 140 9.27 1.37 23.08
N VAL A 141 10.21 0.85 22.27
CA VAL A 141 10.92 -0.39 22.60
C VAL A 141 11.75 -0.16 23.88
N PRO A 142 11.47 -0.88 24.99
CA PRO A 142 12.19 -0.71 26.26
C PRO A 142 13.62 -1.27 26.17
N MET A 143 14.55 -0.71 26.95
CA MET A 143 15.93 -1.19 27.03
C MET A 143 16.04 -2.56 27.73
N ASP A 144 15.04 -2.93 28.53
CA ASP A 144 15.06 -4.10 29.40
C ASP A 144 14.88 -5.43 28.65
N GLU A 145 14.42 -5.38 27.40
CA GLU A 145 14.15 -6.58 26.62
C GLU A 145 15.43 -7.30 26.17
N ALA A 146 16.56 -6.58 26.06
CA ALA A 146 17.86 -7.18 25.77
C ALA A 146 18.45 -7.94 26.98
N LEU A 147 18.09 -7.54 28.20
CA LEU A 147 18.58 -8.16 29.43
C LEU A 147 17.76 -9.39 29.84
N LYS A 148 16.50 -9.47 29.39
CA LYS A 148 15.56 -10.52 29.79
C LYS A 148 15.73 -11.84 29.00
N ASN A 149 16.43 -11.82 27.87
CA ASN A 149 16.70 -13.01 27.05
C ASN A 149 18.12 -13.59 27.25
N VAL A 150 18.84 -13.18 28.28
CA VAL A 150 20.17 -13.71 28.61
C VAL A 150 20.09 -14.72 29.77
N GLU A 151 18.94 -14.93 30.35
CA GLU A 151 18.62 -16.04 31.26
C GLU A 151 17.84 -17.13 30.51
#